data_917a7696b3e6f5ae4e60cffe501860a3
#
_entry.id   917a7696b3e6f5ae4e60cffe501860a3
#
_cell.length_a   1.000
_cell.length_b   1.000
_cell.length_c   1.000
_cell.angle_alpha   90.00
_cell.angle_beta   90.00
_cell.angle_gamma   90.00
#
_symmetry.space_group_name_H-M   'P 1'
#
loop_
_entity.id
_entity.type
_entity.pdbx_description
1 polymer ?
#
loop_
_entity_poly.entity_id
_entity_poly.type
_entity_poly.pdbx_seq_one_letter_code
_entity_poly.pdbx_strand_id
1 'polypeptide(L)'
;MSLVRLYLSSFRTGQHPERLLGLAGVGRRTALVPNALDGLDAQVRAAGLDRDLHDLHAVGLDVTVLDLRHEGSVEQLSDYDIVWVRGGNVFVLRRVLADTGADDLLVELLRCDVMVYGGYSAGACVLAPDLNGLEQVDDVSAVVEPLMSGLAVLDRPFVPHVRSPSHPETAACDTVSATYVAAGQPHWALRDGEVLLVDGEKVEFLPA
;
A
#
# COMPACT_ATOMS: atom_id res chain seq x y z
N MET A 1 -17.65 -8.97 11.75
CA MET A 1 -16.19 -9.19 11.75
C MET A 1 -15.73 -9.03 10.32
N SER A 2 -14.77 -8.17 10.05
CA SER A 2 -14.29 -7.94 8.69
C SER A 2 -13.38 -9.08 8.26
N LEU A 3 -13.66 -9.72 7.14
CA LEU A 3 -12.88 -10.83 6.58
C LEU A 3 -11.79 -10.33 5.61
N VAL A 4 -11.17 -9.18 5.89
CA VAL A 4 -10.19 -8.59 4.97
C VAL A 4 -8.95 -9.48 4.83
N ARG A 5 -8.43 -9.58 3.60
CA ARG A 5 -7.17 -10.25 3.28
C ARG A 5 -6.16 -9.22 2.78
N LEU A 6 -5.10 -8.99 3.58
CA LEU A 6 -4.10 -7.98 3.30
C LEU A 6 -2.70 -8.59 3.29
N TYR A 7 -1.89 -8.18 2.33
CA TYR A 7 -0.47 -8.45 2.25
C TYR A 7 0.29 -7.12 2.16
N LEU A 8 0.84 -6.65 3.27
CA LEU A 8 1.42 -5.32 3.38
C LEU A 8 2.91 -5.42 3.67
N SER A 9 3.75 -5.11 2.70
CA SER A 9 5.19 -5.11 2.86
C SER A 9 5.73 -3.70 3.14
N SER A 10 6.90 -3.64 3.74
CA SER A 10 7.62 -2.37 3.89
C SER A 10 8.08 -1.87 2.52
N PHE A 11 8.73 -2.73 1.72
CA PHE A 11 9.30 -2.37 0.43
C PHE A 11 9.09 -3.47 -0.61
N ARG A 12 8.60 -3.09 -1.79
CA ARG A 12 8.34 -3.98 -2.93
C ARG A 12 7.49 -5.20 -2.50
N THR A 13 7.79 -6.39 -2.99
CA THR A 13 7.06 -7.61 -2.62
C THR A 13 7.43 -8.19 -1.25
N GLY A 14 8.42 -7.61 -0.55
CA GLY A 14 8.95 -8.22 0.68
C GLY A 14 9.65 -9.56 0.42
N GLN A 15 9.92 -10.31 1.50
CA GLN A 15 10.63 -11.60 1.39
C GLN A 15 9.71 -12.83 1.38
N HIS A 16 8.39 -12.64 1.42
CA HIS A 16 7.40 -13.72 1.52
C HIS A 16 6.31 -13.68 0.43
N PRO A 17 6.65 -13.48 -0.86
CA PRO A 17 5.64 -13.30 -1.91
C PRO A 17 4.72 -14.53 -2.10
N GLU A 18 5.16 -15.73 -1.71
CA GLU A 18 4.36 -16.94 -1.71
C GLU A 18 3.15 -16.84 -0.78
N ARG A 19 3.23 -16.00 0.26
CA ARG A 19 2.12 -15.78 1.20
C ARG A 19 1.00 -14.94 0.57
N LEU A 20 1.34 -14.02 -0.33
CA LEU A 20 0.35 -13.31 -1.16
C LEU A 20 -0.43 -14.31 -2.02
N LEU A 21 0.26 -15.25 -2.68
CA LEU A 21 -0.38 -16.31 -3.45
C LEU A 21 -1.26 -17.20 -2.56
N GLY A 22 -0.82 -17.46 -1.33
CA GLY A 22 -1.60 -18.21 -0.34
C GLY A 22 -2.93 -17.53 0.00
N LEU A 23 -2.95 -16.21 0.18
CA LEU A 23 -4.17 -15.43 0.41
C LEU A 23 -5.10 -15.42 -0.80
N ALA A 24 -4.54 -15.32 -2.02
CA ALA A 24 -5.30 -15.24 -3.26
C ALA A 24 -5.83 -16.62 -3.73
N GLY A 25 -5.33 -17.71 -3.16
CA GLY A 25 -5.70 -19.07 -3.57
C GLY A 25 -5.31 -19.35 -5.03
N VAL A 26 -6.29 -19.56 -5.91
CA VAL A 26 -6.07 -19.78 -7.35
C VAL A 26 -6.07 -18.50 -8.17
N GLY A 27 -6.50 -17.37 -7.59
CA GLY A 27 -6.58 -16.08 -8.26
C GLY A 27 -5.19 -15.53 -8.61
N ARG A 28 -5.05 -14.94 -9.80
CA ARG A 28 -3.78 -14.38 -10.28
C ARG A 28 -3.95 -13.06 -11.00
N ARG A 29 -5.17 -12.69 -11.40
CA ARG A 29 -5.44 -11.41 -12.08
C ARG A 29 -5.19 -10.29 -11.09
N THR A 30 -4.22 -9.45 -11.40
CA THR A 30 -3.74 -8.42 -10.49
C THR A 30 -3.82 -7.04 -11.12
N ALA A 31 -4.53 -6.13 -10.48
CA ALA A 31 -4.47 -4.71 -10.82
C ALA A 31 -3.28 -4.07 -10.11
N LEU A 32 -2.33 -3.54 -10.84
CA LEU A 32 -1.25 -2.70 -10.30
C LEU A 32 -1.68 -1.23 -10.35
N VAL A 33 -1.94 -0.64 -9.19
CA VAL A 33 -2.32 0.77 -9.04
C VAL A 33 -1.07 1.63 -8.86
N PRO A 34 -0.70 2.50 -9.84
CA PRO A 34 0.56 3.26 -9.84
C PRO A 34 0.46 4.65 -9.24
N ASN A 35 -0.73 5.08 -8.82
CA ASN A 35 -1.07 6.50 -8.62
C ASN A 35 -0.31 7.21 -7.47
N ALA A 36 0.39 6.49 -6.60
CA ALA A 36 1.34 7.10 -5.66
C ALA A 36 2.54 7.77 -6.36
N LEU A 37 2.76 7.51 -7.66
CA LEU A 37 3.80 8.14 -8.49
C LEU A 37 3.30 9.34 -9.31
N ASP A 38 2.05 9.72 -9.17
CA ASP A 38 1.53 10.85 -9.93
C ASP A 38 2.25 12.13 -9.52
N GLY A 39 2.57 12.95 -10.50
CA GLY A 39 3.37 14.15 -10.29
C GLY A 39 4.89 13.94 -10.40
N LEU A 40 5.40 12.69 -10.42
CA LEU A 40 6.81 12.43 -10.71
C LEU A 40 7.12 12.54 -12.21
N ASP A 41 8.41 12.77 -12.51
CA ASP A 41 8.92 12.70 -13.88
C ASP A 41 8.55 11.39 -14.57
N ALA A 42 8.18 11.48 -15.86
CA ALA A 42 7.69 10.32 -16.62
C ALA A 42 8.70 9.15 -16.67
N GLN A 43 10.00 9.43 -16.72
CA GLN A 43 11.03 8.38 -16.75
C GLN A 43 11.14 7.69 -15.37
N VAL A 44 11.07 8.46 -14.29
CA VAL A 44 11.08 7.93 -12.91
C VAL A 44 9.85 7.06 -12.69
N ARG A 45 8.68 7.54 -13.13
CA ARG A 45 7.42 6.79 -13.07
C ARG A 45 7.50 5.48 -13.85
N ALA A 46 7.97 5.52 -15.10
CA ALA A 46 8.11 4.35 -15.96
C ALA A 46 9.08 3.32 -15.34
N ALA A 47 10.26 3.75 -14.89
CA ALA A 47 11.23 2.85 -14.26
C ALA A 47 10.70 2.20 -12.97
N GLY A 48 9.92 2.95 -12.18
CA GLY A 48 9.25 2.43 -11.00
C GLY A 48 8.23 1.35 -11.35
N LEU A 49 7.42 1.62 -12.37
CA LEU A 49 6.38 0.70 -12.85
C LEU A 49 6.97 -0.58 -13.44
N ASP A 50 8.00 -0.46 -14.29
CA ASP A 50 8.69 -1.62 -14.88
C ASP A 50 9.25 -2.55 -13.81
N ARG A 51 9.79 -2.00 -12.74
CA ARG A 51 10.30 -2.78 -11.60
C ARG A 51 9.19 -3.53 -10.88
N ASP A 52 8.05 -2.87 -10.60
CA ASP A 52 6.92 -3.51 -9.94
C ASP A 52 6.30 -4.61 -10.82
N LEU A 53 6.16 -4.36 -12.13
CA LEU A 53 5.72 -5.37 -13.10
C LEU A 53 6.66 -6.58 -13.10
N HIS A 54 7.98 -6.35 -13.14
CA HIS A 54 8.98 -7.42 -13.08
C HIS A 54 8.82 -8.27 -11.82
N ASP A 55 8.70 -7.62 -10.65
CA ASP A 55 8.58 -8.31 -9.36
C ASP A 55 7.30 -9.16 -9.28
N LEU A 56 6.16 -8.56 -9.64
CA LEU A 56 4.87 -9.24 -9.57
C LEU A 56 4.75 -10.38 -10.58
N HIS A 57 5.29 -10.23 -11.81
CA HIS A 57 5.39 -11.33 -12.76
C HIS A 57 6.31 -12.46 -12.27
N ALA A 58 7.42 -12.12 -11.59
CA ALA A 58 8.32 -13.13 -11.01
C ALA A 58 7.63 -13.94 -9.88
N VAL A 59 6.66 -13.36 -9.20
CA VAL A 59 5.79 -14.07 -8.23
C VAL A 59 4.79 -15.00 -8.93
N GLY A 60 4.53 -14.82 -10.21
CA GLY A 60 3.57 -15.61 -11.00
C GLY A 60 2.18 -14.99 -11.08
N LEU A 61 2.08 -13.68 -10.93
CA LEU A 61 0.84 -12.90 -11.06
C LEU A 61 0.63 -12.47 -12.53
N ASP A 62 -0.64 -12.37 -12.94
CA ASP A 62 -1.07 -11.80 -14.23
C ASP A 62 -1.45 -10.34 -14.00
N VAL A 63 -0.57 -9.43 -14.39
CA VAL A 63 -0.60 -8.03 -13.95
C VAL A 63 -1.06 -7.10 -15.05
N THR A 64 -2.07 -6.30 -14.75
CA THR A 64 -2.53 -5.17 -15.55
C THR A 64 -2.30 -3.88 -14.78
N VAL A 65 -1.69 -2.88 -15.43
CA VAL A 65 -1.55 -1.54 -14.84
C VAL A 65 -2.89 -0.83 -14.91
N LEU A 66 -3.38 -0.38 -13.77
CA LEU A 66 -4.67 0.27 -13.64
C LEU A 66 -4.50 1.68 -13.04
N ASP A 67 -4.42 2.70 -13.92
CA ASP A 67 -4.42 4.10 -13.48
C ASP A 67 -5.86 4.52 -13.14
N LEU A 68 -6.11 4.79 -11.87
CA LEU A 68 -7.45 5.08 -11.36
C LEU A 68 -8.08 6.38 -11.90
N ARG A 69 -7.28 7.25 -12.53
CA ARG A 69 -7.79 8.48 -13.16
C ARG A 69 -8.42 8.24 -14.53
N HIS A 70 -8.21 7.08 -15.12
CA HIS A 70 -8.86 6.76 -16.39
C HIS A 70 -10.33 6.39 -16.15
N GLU A 71 -11.18 6.86 -17.05
CA GLU A 71 -12.61 6.56 -17.00
C GLU A 71 -12.86 5.05 -17.01
N GLY A 72 -13.71 4.57 -16.10
CA GLY A 72 -14.04 3.16 -15.96
C GLY A 72 -13.00 2.31 -15.22
N SER A 73 -11.83 2.87 -14.82
CA SER A 73 -10.80 2.09 -14.13
C SER A 73 -11.21 1.68 -12.72
N VAL A 74 -11.96 2.53 -12.03
CA VAL A 74 -12.37 2.25 -10.64
C VAL A 74 -13.31 1.05 -10.60
N GLU A 75 -14.27 1.00 -11.49
CA GLU A 75 -15.23 -0.11 -11.59
C GLU A 75 -14.55 -1.44 -11.92
N GLN A 76 -13.46 -1.39 -12.69
CA GLN A 76 -12.66 -2.58 -13.03
C GLN A 76 -11.95 -3.20 -11.82
N LEU A 77 -11.80 -2.49 -10.69
CA LEU A 77 -11.18 -3.07 -9.49
C LEU A 77 -11.86 -4.37 -9.05
N SER A 78 -13.16 -4.50 -9.26
CA SER A 78 -13.93 -5.71 -8.94
C SER A 78 -13.63 -6.92 -9.84
N ASP A 79 -12.96 -6.72 -10.98
CA ASP A 79 -12.63 -7.77 -11.93
C ASP A 79 -11.32 -8.51 -11.56
N TYR A 80 -10.59 -8.01 -10.56
CA TYR A 80 -9.29 -8.55 -10.18
C TYR A 80 -9.35 -9.37 -8.90
N ASP A 81 -8.52 -10.41 -8.84
CA ASP A 81 -8.39 -11.27 -7.67
C ASP A 81 -7.50 -10.59 -6.61
N ILE A 82 -6.56 -9.75 -7.08
CA ILE A 82 -5.61 -9.00 -6.26
C ILE A 82 -5.57 -7.55 -6.75
N VAL A 83 -5.60 -6.60 -5.82
CA VAL A 83 -5.24 -5.20 -6.10
C VAL A 83 -3.92 -4.90 -5.41
N TRP A 84 -2.89 -4.61 -6.20
CA TRP A 84 -1.56 -4.25 -5.70
C TRP A 84 -1.35 -2.75 -5.80
N VAL A 85 -1.25 -2.09 -4.65
CA VAL A 85 -1.05 -0.63 -4.57
C VAL A 85 0.41 -0.36 -4.21
N ARG A 86 1.10 0.30 -5.13
CA ARG A 86 2.52 0.57 -4.97
C ARG A 86 2.84 1.71 -4.01
N GLY A 87 4.13 1.79 -3.61
CA GLY A 87 4.71 2.90 -2.86
C GLY A 87 4.95 4.15 -3.71
N GLY A 88 5.20 5.25 -3.05
CA GLY A 88 5.38 6.59 -3.58
C GLY A 88 4.85 7.60 -2.58
N ASN A 89 4.32 8.73 -3.01
CA ASN A 89 3.76 9.73 -2.11
C ASN A 89 2.36 9.31 -1.64
N VAL A 90 2.20 9.14 -0.32
CA VAL A 90 0.93 8.69 0.28
C VAL A 90 -0.18 9.73 0.14
N PHE A 91 0.14 11.03 0.18
CA PHE A 91 -0.85 12.11 0.05
C PHE A 91 -1.38 12.20 -1.38
N VAL A 92 -0.49 11.99 -2.37
CA VAL A 92 -0.88 11.90 -3.78
C VAL A 92 -1.80 10.70 -3.99
N LEU A 93 -1.42 9.53 -3.49
CA LEU A 93 -2.25 8.33 -3.55
C LEU A 93 -3.62 8.56 -2.89
N ARG A 94 -3.62 9.07 -1.66
CA ARG A 94 -4.85 9.30 -0.90
C ARG A 94 -5.79 10.28 -1.61
N ARG A 95 -5.22 11.32 -2.26
CA ARG A 95 -6.00 12.29 -3.01
C ARG A 95 -6.62 11.67 -4.26
N VAL A 96 -5.86 10.89 -5.03
CA VAL A 96 -6.38 10.19 -6.21
C VAL A 96 -7.51 9.23 -5.81
N LEU A 97 -7.33 8.44 -4.75
CA LEU A 97 -8.37 7.53 -4.27
C LEU A 97 -9.68 8.27 -3.96
N ALA A 98 -9.60 9.42 -3.28
CA ALA A 98 -10.78 10.22 -2.96
C ALA A 98 -11.42 10.88 -4.19
N ASP A 99 -10.60 11.45 -5.10
CA ASP A 99 -11.10 12.16 -6.27
C ASP A 99 -11.82 11.25 -7.27
N THR A 100 -11.43 9.99 -7.29
CA THR A 100 -12.00 8.97 -8.19
C THR A 100 -13.11 8.13 -7.54
N GLY A 101 -13.27 8.22 -6.22
CA GLY A 101 -14.18 7.36 -5.45
C GLY A 101 -13.68 5.92 -5.28
N ALA A 102 -12.40 5.67 -5.62
CA ALA A 102 -11.78 4.35 -5.46
C ALA A 102 -11.61 3.97 -3.98
N ASP A 103 -11.52 4.94 -3.06
CA ASP A 103 -11.42 4.69 -1.62
C ASP A 103 -12.66 3.95 -1.08
N ASP A 104 -13.86 4.42 -1.39
CA ASP A 104 -15.10 3.80 -0.94
C ASP A 104 -15.25 2.39 -1.53
N LEU A 105 -14.99 2.23 -2.84
CA LEU A 105 -15.11 0.93 -3.51
C LEU A 105 -14.07 -0.07 -2.98
N LEU A 106 -12.81 0.33 -2.79
CA LEU A 106 -11.79 -0.55 -2.23
C LEU A 106 -12.16 -1.05 -0.83
N VAL A 107 -12.64 -0.15 0.03
CA VAL A 107 -13.09 -0.51 1.39
C VAL A 107 -14.29 -1.47 1.33
N GLU A 108 -15.23 -1.26 0.43
CA GLU A 108 -16.37 -2.14 0.23
C GLU A 108 -15.94 -3.54 -0.24
N LEU A 109 -15.13 -3.63 -1.30
CA LEU A 109 -14.62 -4.89 -1.85
C LEU A 109 -13.83 -5.69 -0.81
N LEU A 110 -13.01 -5.01 -0.01
CA LEU A 110 -12.26 -5.64 1.09
C LEU A 110 -13.18 -6.18 2.18
N ARG A 111 -14.19 -5.40 2.60
CA ARG A 111 -15.16 -5.84 3.62
C ARG A 111 -16.01 -7.02 3.17
N CYS A 112 -16.27 -7.11 1.86
CA CYS A 112 -17.00 -8.22 1.25
C CYS A 112 -16.11 -9.44 0.93
N ASP A 113 -14.80 -9.38 1.24
CA ASP A 113 -13.81 -10.43 0.96
C ASP A 113 -13.75 -10.86 -0.51
N VAL A 114 -14.01 -9.93 -1.42
CA VAL A 114 -14.05 -10.19 -2.87
C VAL A 114 -12.65 -10.33 -3.46
N MET A 115 -11.67 -9.60 -2.89
CA MET A 115 -10.29 -9.56 -3.39
C MET A 115 -9.27 -9.55 -2.26
N VAL A 116 -8.00 -9.78 -2.61
CA VAL A 116 -6.85 -9.56 -1.75
C VAL A 116 -6.27 -8.18 -2.03
N TYR A 117 -5.98 -7.42 -1.00
CA TYR A 117 -5.20 -6.20 -1.13
C TYR A 117 -3.73 -6.50 -0.84
N GLY A 118 -2.87 -6.21 -1.80
CA GLY A 118 -1.43 -6.15 -1.63
C GLY A 118 -0.93 -4.71 -1.75
N GLY A 119 0.15 -4.38 -1.05
CA GLY A 119 0.74 -3.06 -1.20
C GLY A 119 1.99 -2.87 -0.36
N TYR A 120 2.74 -1.81 -0.67
CA TYR A 120 3.95 -1.47 0.07
C TYR A 120 4.12 0.03 0.23
N SER A 121 4.85 0.45 1.27
CA SER A 121 5.13 1.86 1.58
C SER A 121 3.82 2.67 1.57
N ALA A 122 3.66 3.70 0.74
CA ALA A 122 2.43 4.49 0.62
C ALA A 122 1.17 3.62 0.43
N GLY A 123 1.26 2.53 -0.37
CA GLY A 123 0.15 1.60 -0.58
C GLY A 123 -0.27 0.84 0.69
N ALA A 124 0.62 0.65 1.65
CA ALA A 124 0.30 0.10 2.96
C ALA A 124 -0.16 1.21 3.92
N CYS A 125 0.52 2.36 3.93
CA CYS A 125 0.23 3.49 4.82
C CYS A 125 -1.19 4.03 4.62
N VAL A 126 -1.68 4.08 3.39
CA VAL A 126 -3.00 4.64 3.08
C VAL A 126 -4.16 3.88 3.75
N LEU A 127 -3.94 2.60 4.13
CA LEU A 127 -4.94 1.79 4.84
C LEU A 127 -5.09 2.16 6.32
N ALA A 128 -4.20 2.96 6.88
CA ALA A 128 -4.25 3.42 8.27
C ALA A 128 -5.48 4.30 8.53
N PRO A 129 -5.86 4.51 9.81
CA PRO A 129 -6.93 5.46 10.15
C PRO A 129 -6.58 6.89 9.80
N ASP A 130 -5.31 7.26 9.97
CA ASP A 130 -4.78 8.60 9.65
C ASP A 130 -3.35 8.50 9.11
N LEU A 131 -2.88 9.58 8.50
CA LEU A 131 -1.57 9.72 7.88
C LEU A 131 -0.67 10.70 8.65
N ASN A 132 -1.04 11.04 9.89
CA ASN A 132 -0.29 11.99 10.71
C ASN A 132 1.15 11.51 10.93
N GLY A 133 2.10 12.41 10.79
CA GLY A 133 3.53 12.12 10.89
C GLY A 133 4.18 11.77 9.55
N LEU A 134 3.44 11.24 8.58
CA LEU A 134 3.98 10.89 7.26
C LEU A 134 4.35 12.12 6.41
N GLU A 135 3.92 13.33 6.79
CA GLU A 135 4.40 14.59 6.22
C GLU A 135 5.90 14.86 6.46
N GLN A 136 6.53 14.06 7.31
CA GLN A 136 7.98 14.07 7.52
C GLN A 136 8.71 13.17 6.51
N VAL A 137 7.98 12.28 5.83
CA VAL A 137 8.50 11.31 4.86
C VAL A 137 8.15 11.77 3.44
N ASP A 138 6.88 12.06 3.19
CA ASP A 138 6.34 12.41 1.89
C ASP A 138 6.03 13.92 1.80
N ASP A 139 6.24 14.50 0.62
CA ASP A 139 5.92 15.90 0.37
C ASP A 139 4.40 16.11 0.31
N VAL A 140 3.85 16.68 1.37
CA VAL A 140 2.42 17.00 1.49
C VAL A 140 1.99 18.09 0.51
N SER A 141 2.92 18.94 0.06
CA SER A 141 2.64 20.02 -0.92
C SER A 141 2.48 19.52 -2.36
N ALA A 142 2.76 18.23 -2.60
CA ALA A 142 2.57 17.61 -3.92
C ALA A 142 1.08 17.56 -4.33
N VAL A 143 0.16 17.82 -3.40
CA VAL A 143 -1.29 17.89 -3.66
C VAL A 143 -1.90 19.17 -3.10
N VAL A 144 -2.92 19.67 -3.78
CA VAL A 144 -3.77 20.74 -3.25
C VAL A 144 -4.75 20.08 -2.26
N GLU A 145 -4.88 20.65 -1.06
CA GLU A 145 -5.77 20.13 0.00
C GLU A 145 -5.48 18.67 0.38
N PRO A 146 -4.34 18.39 1.02
CA PRO A 146 -3.98 17.03 1.43
C PRO A 146 -4.98 16.46 2.43
N LEU A 147 -5.32 15.20 2.25
CA LEU A 147 -6.18 14.44 3.15
C LEU A 147 -5.30 13.72 4.19
N MET A 148 -5.51 14.05 5.46
CA MET A 148 -4.79 13.41 6.58
C MET A 148 -5.49 12.14 7.09
N SER A 149 -6.73 11.87 6.67
CA SER A 149 -7.42 10.61 6.95
C SER A 149 -7.00 9.52 5.97
N GLY A 150 -6.64 8.36 6.47
CA GLY A 150 -6.46 7.16 5.64
C GLY A 150 -7.81 6.45 5.36
N LEU A 151 -7.75 5.20 4.91
CA LEU A 151 -8.94 4.39 4.60
C LEU A 151 -9.51 3.65 5.82
N ALA A 152 -8.84 3.68 6.96
CA ALA A 152 -9.25 3.04 8.22
C ALA A 152 -9.59 1.54 8.08
N VAL A 153 -8.85 0.83 7.21
CA VAL A 153 -8.89 -0.64 7.09
C VAL A 153 -8.01 -1.27 8.15
N LEU A 154 -6.84 -0.68 8.43
CA LEU A 154 -6.00 -1.00 9.59
C LEU A 154 -6.51 -0.27 10.83
N ASP A 155 -6.25 -0.84 11.99
CA ASP A 155 -6.63 -0.28 13.30
C ASP A 155 -5.65 0.78 13.84
N ARG A 156 -4.48 0.93 13.20
CA ARG A 156 -3.39 1.81 13.62
C ARG A 156 -2.50 2.22 12.45
N PRO A 157 -1.68 3.29 12.62
CA PRO A 157 -0.73 3.73 11.59
C PRO A 157 0.26 2.64 11.16
N PHE A 158 0.70 2.74 9.91
CA PHE A 158 1.73 1.89 9.31
C PHE A 158 2.94 2.75 8.95
N VAL A 159 4.12 2.36 9.43
CA VAL A 159 5.40 3.05 9.18
C VAL A 159 6.36 2.06 8.49
N PRO A 160 6.61 2.22 7.18
CA PRO A 160 7.56 1.40 6.44
C PRO A 160 9.00 1.83 6.70
N HIS A 161 9.96 1.11 6.16
CA HIS A 161 11.39 1.45 6.06
C HIS A 161 12.10 1.72 7.40
N VAL A 162 11.49 1.35 8.52
CA VAL A 162 12.07 1.52 9.86
C VAL A 162 13.33 0.67 9.97
N ARG A 163 14.45 1.27 10.41
CA ARG A 163 15.74 0.60 10.56
C ARG A 163 16.21 -0.14 9.28
N SER A 164 15.98 0.46 8.13
CA SER A 164 16.35 -0.04 6.80
C SER A 164 17.43 0.83 6.16
N PRO A 165 18.70 0.74 6.60
CA PRO A 165 19.75 1.74 6.30
C PRO A 165 20.05 1.91 4.80
N SER A 166 19.63 0.96 3.97
CA SER A 166 19.75 1.05 2.51
C SER A 166 18.60 1.85 1.85
N HIS A 167 17.56 2.19 2.61
CA HIS A 167 16.42 2.97 2.10
C HIS A 167 16.62 4.46 2.41
N PRO A 168 16.44 5.36 1.44
CA PRO A 168 16.68 6.79 1.63
C PRO A 168 15.77 7.43 2.67
N GLU A 169 14.56 6.93 2.88
CA GLU A 169 13.55 7.46 3.80
C GLU A 169 13.67 6.91 5.22
N THR A 170 14.58 5.97 5.49
CA THR A 170 14.74 5.31 6.80
C THR A 170 14.82 6.32 7.96
N ALA A 171 15.59 7.38 7.83
CA ALA A 171 15.78 8.33 8.93
C ALA A 171 14.49 9.08 9.29
N ALA A 172 13.68 9.44 8.29
CA ALA A 172 12.38 10.06 8.49
C ALA A 172 11.38 9.07 9.10
N CYS A 173 11.32 7.85 8.56
CA CYS A 173 10.45 6.79 9.09
C CYS A 173 10.80 6.39 10.53
N ASP A 174 12.10 6.32 10.88
CA ASP A 174 12.56 6.09 12.25
C ASP A 174 12.09 7.21 13.19
N THR A 175 12.12 8.47 12.72
CA THR A 175 11.65 9.62 13.49
C THR A 175 10.14 9.55 13.73
N VAL A 176 9.34 9.22 12.71
CA VAL A 176 7.89 9.03 12.84
C VAL A 176 7.57 7.91 13.83
N SER A 177 8.22 6.75 13.69
CA SER A 177 8.04 5.62 14.59
C SER A 177 8.41 5.97 16.03
N ALA A 178 9.53 6.68 16.24
CA ALA A 178 9.94 7.14 17.56
C ALA A 178 8.94 8.12 18.18
N THR A 179 8.34 8.98 17.37
CA THR A 179 7.29 9.93 17.82
C THR A 179 6.06 9.17 18.30
N TYR A 180 5.60 8.16 17.57
CA TYR A 180 4.48 7.32 18.01
C TYR A 180 4.80 6.55 19.30
N VAL A 181 6.02 5.99 19.43
CA VAL A 181 6.46 5.35 20.68
C VAL A 181 6.42 6.31 21.84
N ALA A 182 6.95 7.53 21.69
CA ALA A 182 6.97 8.55 22.73
C ALA A 182 5.56 9.00 23.14
N ALA A 183 4.61 9.00 22.20
CA ALA A 183 3.21 9.32 22.45
C ALA A 183 2.40 8.13 23.01
N GLY A 184 3.00 6.95 23.14
CA GLY A 184 2.29 5.72 23.51
C GLY A 184 1.26 5.26 22.47
N GLN A 185 1.42 5.69 21.23
CA GLN A 185 0.53 5.35 20.10
C GLN A 185 0.96 4.04 19.45
N PRO A 186 0.15 2.97 19.51
CA PRO A 186 0.41 1.74 18.79
C PRO A 186 0.46 1.98 17.29
N HIS A 187 1.44 1.37 16.61
CA HIS A 187 1.60 1.44 15.16
C HIS A 187 2.30 0.18 14.63
N TRP A 188 2.16 -0.08 13.34
CA TRP A 188 2.91 -1.10 12.62
C TRP A 188 4.21 -0.50 12.11
N ALA A 189 5.37 -1.00 12.55
CA ALA A 189 6.69 -0.53 12.14
C ALA A 189 7.44 -1.68 11.48
N LEU A 190 7.69 -1.58 10.17
CA LEU A 190 8.29 -2.64 9.37
C LEU A 190 9.64 -2.22 8.76
N ARG A 191 10.59 -3.15 8.80
CA ARG A 191 11.84 -3.06 8.03
C ARG A 191 11.60 -3.51 6.59
N ASP A 192 12.47 -3.09 5.69
CA ASP A 192 12.47 -3.62 4.33
C ASP A 192 12.69 -5.14 4.33
N GLY A 193 11.85 -5.82 3.58
CA GLY A 193 11.75 -7.29 3.56
C GLY A 193 10.63 -7.85 4.44
N GLU A 194 10.26 -7.16 5.52
CA GLU A 194 9.19 -7.58 6.43
C GLU A 194 7.80 -7.36 5.83
N VAL A 195 6.85 -8.19 6.27
CA VAL A 195 5.46 -8.18 5.80
C VAL A 195 4.49 -8.30 6.96
N LEU A 196 3.44 -7.49 6.95
CA LEU A 196 2.24 -7.66 7.76
C LEU A 196 1.18 -8.38 6.92
N LEU A 197 0.80 -9.57 7.36
CA LEU A 197 -0.25 -10.38 6.73
C LEU A 197 -1.50 -10.35 7.59
N VAL A 198 -2.64 -10.07 6.97
CA VAL A 198 -3.95 -10.14 7.62
C VAL A 198 -4.82 -11.10 6.84
N ASP A 199 -5.44 -12.06 7.55
CA ASP A 199 -6.38 -13.02 6.99
C ASP A 199 -7.56 -13.15 7.96
N GLY A 200 -8.59 -12.35 7.72
CA GLY A 200 -9.69 -12.17 8.64
C GLY A 200 -9.24 -11.61 9.99
N GLU A 201 -9.39 -12.40 11.05
CA GLU A 201 -8.94 -12.02 12.40
C GLU A 201 -7.46 -12.35 12.68
N LYS A 202 -6.86 -13.14 11.82
CA LYS A 202 -5.46 -13.55 11.99
C LYS A 202 -4.55 -12.44 11.45
N VAL A 203 -3.72 -11.90 12.33
CA VAL A 203 -2.65 -10.96 11.97
C VAL A 203 -1.31 -11.65 12.23
N GLU A 204 -0.46 -11.66 11.22
CA GLU A 204 0.85 -12.31 11.26
C GLU A 204 1.93 -11.34 10.78
N PHE A 205 2.99 -11.23 11.56
CA PHE A 205 4.18 -10.48 11.19
C PHE A 205 5.23 -11.45 10.64
N LEU A 206 5.65 -11.23 9.41
CA LEU A 206 6.64 -12.05 8.72
C LEU A 206 7.99 -11.29 8.70
N PRO A 207 9.05 -11.82 9.35
CA PRO A 207 10.34 -11.16 9.40
C PRO A 207 11.06 -11.18 8.05
N ALA A 208 12.07 -10.27 7.88
CA ALA A 208 12.95 -10.25 6.72
C ALA A 208 13.99 -11.36 6.75
#